data_542a30739d37112a21387e688f699c8b
#
_entry.id   542a30739d37112a21387e688f699c8b
#
_cell.length_a   1.000
_cell.length_b   1.000
_cell.length_c   1.000
_cell.angle_alpha   90.00
_cell.angle_beta   90.00
_cell.angle_gamma   90.00
#
_symmetry.space_group_name_H-M   'P 1'
#
loop_
_entity.id
_entity.type
_entity.pdbx_description
1 polymer ?
#
loop_
_entity_poly.entity_id
_entity_poly.type
_entity_poly.pdbx_seq_one_letter_code
_entity_poly.pdbx_strand_id
1 'polypeptide(L)'
;GGKSVMVKTMVGLEKPSSGQVLFENQDFNNLEYEQQQVLRREIGMLFQGTALFDSLTVEQNVEFPLMMFSNMSKEERMDRVNLCLSRVNLVNANKKTPAEISGGMKKRVGIARAIALNIKYLFCDEPNSGLDPLTSRVIDTLLHDITKEFGITTIINSHDMKTVKDIGEHIVFVHQGQKWWEGSSHDLAEAQKSNPELDAFVKASF
;
A
#
# COMPACT_ATOMS: atom_id res chain seq x y z
N GLY A 1 -4.70 -16.86 -6.92
CA GLY A 1 -4.35 -16.68 -5.51
C GLY A 1 -2.85 -16.46 -5.34
N GLY A 2 -2.44 -16.07 -4.13
CA GLY A 2 -1.00 -15.91 -3.80
C GLY A 2 -0.52 -14.47 -3.76
N LYS A 3 -1.27 -13.48 -4.27
CA LYS A 3 -0.86 -12.08 -4.30
C LYS A 3 -0.57 -11.49 -2.91
N SER A 4 -1.47 -11.69 -1.94
CA SER A 4 -1.26 -11.20 -0.56
C SER A 4 -0.08 -11.89 0.14
N VAL A 5 0.15 -13.17 -0.12
CA VAL A 5 1.35 -13.89 0.37
C VAL A 5 2.61 -13.29 -0.23
N MET A 6 2.60 -13.00 -1.54
CA MET A 6 3.73 -12.33 -2.21
C MET A 6 4.04 -10.98 -1.58
N VAL A 7 3.03 -10.13 -1.35
CA VAL A 7 3.21 -8.84 -0.68
C VAL A 7 3.78 -9.02 0.73
N LYS A 8 3.24 -9.95 1.54
CA LYS A 8 3.76 -10.25 2.88
C LYS A 8 5.21 -10.74 2.86
N THR A 9 5.56 -11.54 1.84
CA THR A 9 6.94 -11.99 1.64
C THR A 9 7.87 -10.84 1.29
N MET A 10 7.44 -9.94 0.39
CA MET A 10 8.21 -8.76 0.02
C MET A 10 8.53 -7.85 1.21
N VAL A 11 7.57 -7.63 2.12
CA VAL A 11 7.77 -6.79 3.31
C VAL A 11 8.40 -7.53 4.50
N GLY A 12 8.74 -8.81 4.33
CA GLY A 12 9.42 -9.62 5.35
C GLY A 12 8.52 -10.08 6.50
N LEU A 13 7.20 -10.12 6.30
CA LEU A 13 6.25 -10.74 7.23
C LEU A 13 6.20 -12.27 7.07
N GLU A 14 6.55 -12.76 5.88
CA GLU A 14 6.66 -14.17 5.57
C GLU A 14 8.02 -14.46 4.92
N LYS A 15 8.62 -15.60 5.24
CA LYS A 15 9.89 -16.01 4.64
C LYS A 15 9.61 -16.84 3.38
N PRO A 16 10.23 -16.55 2.22
CA PRO A 16 10.08 -17.37 1.05
C PRO A 16 10.72 -18.75 1.25
N SER A 17 10.09 -19.80 0.72
CA SER A 17 10.66 -21.16 0.74
C SER A 17 11.89 -21.27 -0.16
N SER A 18 11.94 -20.46 -1.22
CA SER A 18 13.06 -20.34 -2.15
C SER A 18 13.00 -18.98 -2.86
N GLY A 19 14.11 -18.59 -3.50
CA GLY A 19 14.22 -17.31 -4.18
C GLY A 19 14.67 -16.19 -3.23
N GLN A 20 14.60 -14.96 -3.72
CA GLN A 20 15.13 -13.76 -3.05
C GLN A 20 14.13 -12.61 -3.15
N VAL A 21 14.17 -11.73 -2.15
CA VAL A 21 13.51 -10.43 -2.19
C VAL A 21 14.59 -9.37 -2.18
N LEU A 22 14.75 -8.65 -3.29
CA LEU A 22 15.81 -7.67 -3.47
C LEU A 22 15.24 -6.24 -3.32
N PHE A 23 15.85 -5.46 -2.43
CA PHE A 23 15.68 -4.02 -2.35
C PHE A 23 17.01 -3.37 -2.73
N GLU A 24 17.03 -2.58 -3.81
CA GLU A 24 18.25 -1.94 -4.31
C GLU A 24 19.45 -2.93 -4.42
N ASN A 25 19.20 -4.13 -4.97
CA ASN A 25 20.15 -5.25 -5.10
C ASN A 25 20.62 -5.89 -3.78
N GLN A 26 20.02 -5.56 -2.64
CA GLN A 26 20.27 -6.22 -1.36
C GLN A 26 19.20 -7.28 -1.09
N ASP A 27 19.62 -8.51 -0.84
CA ASP A 27 18.69 -9.59 -0.49
C ASP A 27 18.22 -9.43 0.96
N PHE A 28 16.96 -9.02 1.11
CA PHE A 28 16.33 -8.76 2.40
C PHE A 28 16.47 -9.90 3.40
N ASN A 29 16.36 -11.15 2.93
CA ASN A 29 16.37 -12.32 3.80
C ASN A 29 17.79 -12.68 4.30
N ASN A 30 18.82 -12.18 3.62
CA ASN A 30 20.23 -12.39 3.97
C ASN A 30 20.87 -11.19 4.68
N LEU A 31 20.09 -10.11 4.90
CA LEU A 31 20.55 -8.98 5.70
C LEU A 31 20.63 -9.36 7.19
N GLU A 32 21.60 -8.79 7.89
CA GLU A 32 21.66 -8.82 9.35
C GLU A 32 20.43 -8.14 9.97
N TYR A 33 20.04 -8.56 11.16
CA TYR A 33 18.83 -8.07 11.83
C TYR A 33 18.73 -6.55 11.86
N GLU A 34 19.82 -5.86 12.19
CA GLU A 34 19.86 -4.39 12.26
C GLU A 34 19.60 -3.75 10.89
N GLN A 35 20.19 -4.30 9.83
CA GLN A 35 19.96 -3.83 8.46
C GLN A 35 18.51 -4.07 8.02
N GLN A 36 17.92 -5.22 8.37
CA GLN A 36 16.50 -5.47 8.13
C GLN A 36 15.61 -4.44 8.85
N GLN A 37 15.94 -4.06 10.08
CA GLN A 37 15.19 -3.04 10.83
C GLN A 37 15.28 -1.67 10.15
N VAL A 38 16.44 -1.29 9.63
CA VAL A 38 16.61 -0.03 8.87
C VAL A 38 15.72 -0.06 7.63
N LEU A 39 15.78 -1.12 6.83
CA LEU A 39 14.98 -1.25 5.62
C LEU A 39 13.46 -1.28 5.91
N ARG A 40 13.02 -1.95 6.98
CA ARG A 40 11.61 -1.96 7.38
C ARG A 40 11.06 -0.58 7.72
N ARG A 41 11.87 0.35 8.21
CA ARG A 41 11.44 1.74 8.45
C ARG A 41 11.22 2.52 7.15
N GLU A 42 11.80 2.07 6.05
CA GLU A 42 11.60 2.63 4.71
C GLU A 42 10.38 2.05 3.98
N ILE A 43 9.68 1.08 4.60
CA ILE A 43 8.51 0.40 4.04
C ILE A 43 7.25 0.83 4.79
N GLY A 44 6.30 1.41 4.06
CA GLY A 44 4.93 1.61 4.51
C GLY A 44 4.04 0.46 4.06
N MET A 45 3.06 0.08 4.88
CA MET A 45 2.12 -1.01 4.56
C MET A 45 0.69 -0.59 4.83
N LEU A 46 -0.16 -0.71 3.82
CA LEU A 46 -1.61 -0.65 3.93
C LEU A 46 -2.20 -2.06 3.78
N PHE A 47 -2.69 -2.60 4.87
CA PHE A 47 -3.36 -3.91 4.88
C PHE A 47 -4.81 -3.80 4.37
N GLN A 48 -5.33 -4.88 3.83
CA GLN A 48 -6.72 -4.97 3.35
C GLN A 48 -7.75 -4.50 4.40
N GLY A 49 -7.61 -4.92 5.65
CA GLY A 49 -8.46 -4.52 6.78
C GLY A 49 -8.03 -3.23 7.47
N THR A 50 -7.08 -2.46 6.92
CA THR A 50 -6.44 -1.26 7.51
C THR A 50 -5.63 -1.52 8.78
N ALA A 51 -5.98 -2.51 9.59
CA ALA A 51 -5.33 -2.87 10.85
C ALA A 51 -5.11 -1.64 11.78
N LEU A 52 -6.11 -0.76 11.88
CA LEU A 52 -6.08 0.34 12.84
C LEU A 52 -6.26 -0.19 14.26
N PHE A 53 -5.64 0.47 15.20
CA PHE A 53 -5.87 0.22 16.63
C PHE A 53 -7.21 0.85 17.03
N ASP A 54 -8.20 0.04 17.36
CA ASP A 54 -9.55 0.48 17.68
C ASP A 54 -9.61 1.34 18.96
N SER A 55 -8.68 1.13 19.90
CA SER A 55 -8.55 1.88 21.14
C SER A 55 -7.84 3.22 21.00
N LEU A 56 -7.27 3.52 19.84
CA LEU A 56 -6.56 4.76 19.57
C LEU A 56 -7.37 5.68 18.67
N THR A 57 -7.16 6.99 18.86
CA THR A 57 -7.72 7.99 17.95
C THR A 57 -7.03 7.95 16.58
N VAL A 58 -7.58 8.67 15.61
CA VAL A 58 -7.00 8.85 14.26
C VAL A 58 -5.56 9.38 14.37
N GLU A 59 -5.34 10.47 15.10
CA GLU A 59 -3.99 11.02 15.28
C GLU A 59 -3.03 10.05 15.95
N GLN A 60 -3.48 9.33 16.96
CA GLN A 60 -2.65 8.34 17.66
C GLN A 60 -2.30 7.14 16.77
N ASN A 61 -3.23 6.70 15.91
CA ASN A 61 -2.92 5.68 14.90
C ASN A 61 -1.82 6.12 13.94
N VAL A 62 -1.87 7.38 13.48
CA VAL A 62 -0.85 7.92 12.56
C VAL A 62 0.46 8.21 13.29
N GLU A 63 0.41 8.68 14.53
CA GLU A 63 1.58 8.95 15.37
C GLU A 63 2.35 7.68 15.75
N PHE A 64 1.68 6.54 15.86
CA PHE A 64 2.23 5.30 16.39
C PHE A 64 3.60 4.90 15.79
N PRO A 65 3.79 4.84 14.46
CA PRO A 65 5.11 4.52 13.90
C PRO A 65 6.18 5.57 14.21
N LEU A 66 5.80 6.84 14.33
CA LEU A 66 6.72 7.92 14.71
C LEU A 66 7.21 7.76 16.16
N MET A 67 6.32 7.39 17.07
CA MET A 67 6.68 7.11 18.47
C MET A 67 7.66 5.93 18.58
N MET A 68 7.46 4.90 17.77
CA MET A 68 8.23 3.66 17.85
C MET A 68 9.59 3.75 17.15
N PHE A 69 9.70 4.54 16.09
CA PHE A 69 10.82 4.44 15.16
C PHE A 69 11.49 5.78 14.81
N SER A 70 11.11 6.87 15.44
CA SER A 70 11.77 8.17 15.27
C SER A 70 12.23 8.76 16.60
N ASN A 71 13.15 9.72 16.53
CA ASN A 71 13.60 10.51 17.67
C ASN A 71 12.93 11.90 17.74
N MET A 72 11.81 12.07 17.03
CA MET A 72 11.06 13.32 16.98
C MET A 72 10.49 13.66 18.37
N SER A 73 10.51 14.94 18.72
CA SER A 73 9.75 15.45 19.86
C SER A 73 8.25 15.22 19.67
N LYS A 74 7.47 15.37 20.72
CA LYS A 74 6.00 15.25 20.61
C LYS A 74 5.41 16.28 19.64
N GLU A 75 5.94 17.49 19.66
CA GLU A 75 5.49 18.59 18.80
C GLU A 75 5.78 18.26 17.32
N GLU A 76 7.01 17.87 16.99
CA GLU A 76 7.40 17.44 15.64
C GLU A 76 6.56 16.26 15.13
N ARG A 77 6.27 15.27 15.99
CA ARG A 77 5.38 14.16 15.62
C ARG A 77 3.97 14.64 15.28
N MET A 78 3.40 15.56 16.08
CA MET A 78 2.06 16.09 15.83
C MET A 78 2.01 16.91 14.54
N ASP A 79 3.03 17.70 14.22
CA ASP A 79 3.15 18.40 12.94
C ASP A 79 3.18 17.41 11.78
N ARG A 80 3.96 16.35 11.90
CA ARG A 80 4.03 15.28 10.89
C ARG A 80 2.70 14.54 10.74
N VAL A 81 2.00 14.24 11.85
CA VAL A 81 0.66 13.63 11.85
C VAL A 81 -0.33 14.51 11.09
N ASN A 82 -0.36 15.81 11.40
CA ASN A 82 -1.26 16.75 10.75
C ASN A 82 -0.96 16.89 9.25
N LEU A 83 0.32 16.89 8.88
CA LEU A 83 0.73 16.85 7.47
C LEU A 83 0.19 15.59 6.78
N CYS A 84 0.41 14.41 7.36
CA CYS A 84 -0.06 13.16 6.78
C CYS A 84 -1.59 13.11 6.66
N LEU A 85 -2.31 13.57 7.67
CA LEU A 85 -3.78 13.64 7.65
C LEU A 85 -4.29 14.63 6.60
N SER A 86 -3.63 15.77 6.43
CA SER A 86 -3.99 16.73 5.37
C SER A 86 -3.79 16.13 3.98
N ARG A 87 -2.72 15.35 3.76
CA ARG A 87 -2.43 14.68 2.47
C ARG A 87 -3.48 13.64 2.09
N VAL A 88 -4.13 13.05 3.07
CA VAL A 88 -5.24 12.11 2.83
C VAL A 88 -6.63 12.77 2.94
N ASN A 89 -6.71 14.10 2.92
CA ASN A 89 -7.95 14.88 3.03
C ASN A 89 -8.79 14.51 4.27
N LEU A 90 -8.14 14.32 5.40
CA LEU A 90 -8.77 14.06 6.69
C LEU A 90 -8.56 15.26 7.63
N VAL A 91 -9.31 16.33 7.40
CA VAL A 91 -9.31 17.51 8.27
C VAL A 91 -10.35 17.31 9.38
N ASN A 92 -10.00 17.72 10.62
CA ASN A 92 -10.90 17.67 11.80
C ASN A 92 -11.30 16.24 12.23
N ALA A 93 -10.53 15.21 11.91
CA ALA A 93 -10.78 13.84 12.33
C ALA A 93 -9.86 13.35 13.47
N ASN A 94 -8.88 14.14 13.87
CA ASN A 94 -7.78 13.76 14.77
C ASN A 94 -8.22 13.01 16.02
N LYS A 95 -9.26 13.51 16.69
CA LYS A 95 -9.74 12.99 17.98
C LYS A 95 -10.77 11.87 17.87
N LYS A 96 -11.22 11.55 16.66
CA LYS A 96 -12.15 10.44 16.42
C LYS A 96 -11.45 9.10 16.56
N THR A 97 -12.22 8.09 16.97
CA THR A 97 -11.79 6.69 16.98
C THR A 97 -12.16 6.00 15.66
N PRO A 98 -11.60 4.84 15.33
CA PRO A 98 -12.01 4.08 14.16
C PRO A 98 -13.51 3.77 14.11
N ALA A 99 -14.18 3.59 15.23
CA ALA A 99 -15.62 3.35 15.30
C ALA A 99 -16.46 4.55 14.84
N GLU A 100 -15.92 5.77 14.91
CA GLU A 100 -16.62 7.02 14.59
C GLU A 100 -16.40 7.51 13.15
N ILE A 101 -15.69 6.73 12.33
CA ILE A 101 -15.35 7.11 10.95
C ILE A 101 -15.77 6.05 9.95
N SER A 102 -16.01 6.48 8.69
CA SER A 102 -16.42 5.60 7.60
C SER A 102 -15.30 4.65 7.15
N GLY A 103 -15.66 3.60 6.40
CA GLY A 103 -14.68 2.67 5.82
C GLY A 103 -13.64 3.36 4.93
N GLY A 104 -14.05 4.31 4.09
CA GLY A 104 -13.14 5.11 3.28
C GLY A 104 -12.24 6.02 4.11
N MET A 105 -12.73 6.58 5.20
CA MET A 105 -11.89 7.33 6.14
C MET A 105 -10.88 6.42 6.83
N LYS A 106 -11.26 5.20 7.24
CA LYS A 106 -10.32 4.20 7.81
C LYS A 106 -9.18 3.89 6.85
N LYS A 107 -9.47 3.71 5.56
CA LYS A 107 -8.43 3.49 4.52
C LYS A 107 -7.48 4.68 4.44
N ARG A 108 -8.01 5.91 4.44
CA ARG A 108 -7.20 7.13 4.43
C ARG A 108 -6.33 7.27 5.69
N VAL A 109 -6.84 6.95 6.87
CA VAL A 109 -6.00 6.88 8.10
C VAL A 109 -4.91 5.84 7.97
N GLY A 110 -5.21 4.66 7.41
CA GLY A 110 -4.22 3.61 7.15
C GLY A 110 -3.10 4.08 6.21
N ILE A 111 -3.44 4.83 5.15
CA ILE A 111 -2.47 5.43 4.23
C ILE A 111 -1.63 6.49 4.99
N ALA A 112 -2.27 7.41 5.74
CA ALA A 112 -1.57 8.43 6.51
C ALA A 112 -0.57 7.81 7.50
N ARG A 113 -0.95 6.73 8.19
CA ARG A 113 -0.06 5.96 9.07
C ARG A 113 1.10 5.32 8.31
N ALA A 114 0.84 4.75 7.13
CA ALA A 114 1.86 4.10 6.31
C ALA A 114 2.94 5.06 5.83
N ILE A 115 2.58 6.33 5.55
CA ILE A 115 3.50 7.37 5.08
C ILE A 115 4.06 8.27 6.20
N ALA A 116 3.73 7.99 7.45
CA ALA A 116 4.15 8.84 8.58
C ALA A 116 5.67 8.91 8.70
N LEU A 117 6.38 7.80 8.54
CA LEU A 117 7.82 7.76 8.37
C LEU A 117 8.24 8.21 6.97
N ASN A 118 9.52 8.52 6.79
CA ASN A 118 10.09 8.80 5.47
C ASN A 118 10.34 7.48 4.72
N ILE A 119 9.27 6.94 4.13
CA ILE A 119 9.31 5.68 3.41
C ILE A 119 9.83 5.87 1.98
N LYS A 120 10.44 4.81 1.43
CA LYS A 120 10.82 4.69 0.01
C LYS A 120 9.82 3.80 -0.74
N TYR A 121 9.20 2.86 -0.04
CA TYR A 121 8.31 1.84 -0.60
C TYR A 121 6.98 1.84 0.13
N LEU A 122 5.88 1.87 -0.61
CA LEU A 122 4.53 1.72 -0.08
C LEU A 122 3.90 0.47 -0.67
N PHE A 123 3.50 -0.46 0.19
CA PHE A 123 2.80 -1.68 -0.20
C PHE A 123 1.33 -1.57 0.20
N CYS A 124 0.43 -1.81 -0.76
CA CYS A 124 -1.01 -1.78 -0.55
C CYS A 124 -1.62 -3.12 -0.93
N ASP A 125 -2.21 -3.81 0.04
CA ASP A 125 -2.92 -5.06 -0.20
C ASP A 125 -4.43 -4.78 -0.26
N GLU A 126 -5.01 -4.86 -1.48
CA GLU A 126 -6.42 -4.63 -1.76
C GLU A 126 -6.95 -3.30 -1.15
N PRO A 127 -6.38 -2.13 -1.51
CA PRO A 127 -6.72 -0.86 -0.86
C PRO A 127 -8.19 -0.49 -0.98
N ASN A 128 -8.86 -0.90 -2.06
CA ASN A 128 -10.25 -0.58 -2.37
C ASN A 128 -11.26 -1.62 -1.88
N SER A 129 -10.80 -2.71 -1.24
CA SER A 129 -11.69 -3.77 -0.77
C SER A 129 -12.76 -3.23 0.19
N GLY A 130 -14.04 -3.52 -0.13
CA GLY A 130 -15.18 -3.13 0.69
C GLY A 130 -15.63 -1.67 0.55
N LEU A 131 -15.13 -0.95 -0.45
CA LEU A 131 -15.52 0.43 -0.74
C LEU A 131 -16.48 0.47 -1.96
N ASP A 132 -17.30 1.51 -1.99
CA ASP A 132 -18.09 1.83 -3.18
C ASP A 132 -17.19 2.40 -4.30
N PRO A 133 -17.67 2.38 -5.57
CA PRO A 133 -16.83 2.78 -6.70
C PRO A 133 -16.33 4.23 -6.67
N LEU A 134 -17.08 5.16 -6.05
CA LEU A 134 -16.65 6.56 -5.96
C LEU A 134 -15.54 6.71 -4.92
N THR A 135 -15.71 6.09 -3.76
CA THR A 135 -14.69 6.08 -2.71
C THR A 135 -13.42 5.38 -3.17
N SER A 136 -13.53 4.27 -3.93
CA SER A 136 -12.39 3.57 -4.52
C SER A 136 -11.54 4.48 -5.41
N ARG A 137 -12.17 5.27 -6.29
CA ARG A 137 -11.46 6.24 -7.13
C ARG A 137 -10.73 7.31 -6.32
N VAL A 138 -11.33 7.76 -5.21
CA VAL A 138 -10.65 8.72 -4.31
C VAL A 138 -9.38 8.10 -3.73
N ILE A 139 -9.42 6.83 -3.32
CA ILE A 139 -8.25 6.12 -2.80
C ILE A 139 -7.20 5.92 -3.90
N ASP A 140 -7.59 5.55 -5.12
CA ASP A 140 -6.66 5.38 -6.25
C ASP A 140 -5.93 6.68 -6.58
N THR A 141 -6.68 7.78 -6.74
CA THR A 141 -6.09 9.12 -6.98
C THR A 141 -5.14 9.49 -5.86
N LEU A 142 -5.54 9.28 -4.61
CA LEU A 142 -4.72 9.59 -3.44
C LEU A 142 -3.40 8.81 -3.43
N LEU A 143 -3.44 7.50 -3.71
CA LEU A 143 -2.23 6.67 -3.80
C LEU A 143 -1.30 7.12 -4.92
N HIS A 144 -1.86 7.47 -6.09
CA HIS A 144 -1.10 8.02 -7.22
C HIS A 144 -0.42 9.34 -6.83
N ASP A 145 -1.17 10.29 -6.27
CA ASP A 145 -0.66 11.62 -5.91
C ASP A 145 0.44 11.53 -4.85
N ILE A 146 0.22 10.73 -3.80
CA ILE A 146 1.22 10.47 -2.75
C ILE A 146 2.49 9.85 -3.35
N THR A 147 2.34 8.88 -4.25
CA THR A 147 3.47 8.24 -4.93
C THR A 147 4.34 9.27 -5.65
N LYS A 148 3.70 10.17 -6.39
CA LYS A 148 4.41 11.23 -7.15
C LYS A 148 4.98 12.31 -6.22
N GLU A 149 4.21 12.78 -5.25
CA GLU A 149 4.63 13.86 -4.34
C GLU A 149 5.83 13.45 -3.48
N PHE A 150 5.80 12.24 -2.92
CA PHE A 150 6.89 11.76 -2.06
C PHE A 150 8.02 11.06 -2.83
N GLY A 151 7.87 10.87 -4.14
CA GLY A 151 8.87 10.18 -4.98
C GLY A 151 9.14 8.73 -4.54
N ILE A 152 8.10 8.04 -4.05
CA ILE A 152 8.19 6.67 -3.55
C ILE A 152 7.79 5.65 -4.61
N THR A 153 8.18 4.39 -4.42
CA THR A 153 7.69 3.27 -5.22
C THR A 153 6.50 2.65 -4.53
N THR A 154 5.33 2.64 -5.20
CA THR A 154 4.10 2.05 -4.65
C THR A 154 3.77 0.74 -5.36
N ILE A 155 3.61 -0.33 -4.59
CA ILE A 155 3.19 -1.65 -5.05
C ILE A 155 1.76 -1.90 -4.58
N ILE A 156 0.82 -2.05 -5.51
CA ILE A 156 -0.59 -2.27 -5.23
C ILE A 156 -0.97 -3.68 -5.69
N ASN A 157 -1.39 -4.50 -4.73
CA ASN A 157 -2.05 -5.76 -5.02
C ASN A 157 -3.56 -5.49 -5.15
N SER A 158 -4.14 -5.73 -6.31
CA SER A 158 -5.56 -5.55 -6.55
C SER A 158 -6.11 -6.59 -7.53
N HIS A 159 -7.41 -6.84 -7.45
CA HIS A 159 -8.18 -7.54 -8.46
C HIS A 159 -9.10 -6.59 -9.24
N ASP A 160 -9.12 -5.31 -8.89
CA ASP A 160 -9.91 -4.29 -9.55
C ASP A 160 -9.20 -3.77 -10.80
N MET A 161 -9.74 -4.10 -11.97
CA MET A 161 -9.17 -3.68 -13.26
C MET A 161 -9.31 -2.18 -13.51
N LYS A 162 -10.20 -1.48 -12.81
CA LYS A 162 -10.26 -0.01 -12.87
C LYS A 162 -9.02 0.59 -12.24
N THR A 163 -8.69 0.18 -11.00
CA THR A 163 -7.45 0.59 -10.35
C THR A 163 -6.24 0.33 -11.24
N VAL A 164 -6.15 -0.88 -11.84
CA VAL A 164 -5.03 -1.25 -12.71
C VAL A 164 -4.92 -0.32 -13.91
N LYS A 165 -6.04 0.04 -14.55
CA LYS A 165 -6.06 0.92 -15.72
C LYS A 165 -5.82 2.39 -15.37
N ASP A 166 -6.37 2.85 -14.25
CA ASP A 166 -6.36 4.26 -13.89
C ASP A 166 -4.99 4.70 -13.33
N ILE A 167 -4.33 3.85 -12.55
CA ILE A 167 -3.07 4.21 -11.86
C ILE A 167 -1.92 3.22 -12.06
N GLY A 168 -2.12 2.08 -12.73
CA GLY A 168 -1.08 1.10 -12.96
C GLY A 168 -0.10 1.55 -14.05
N GLU A 169 1.16 1.82 -13.69
CA GLU A 169 2.23 2.13 -14.65
C GLU A 169 2.90 0.83 -15.14
N HIS A 170 3.27 -0.03 -14.21
CA HIS A 170 3.86 -1.35 -14.45
C HIS A 170 2.98 -2.43 -13.83
N ILE A 171 2.53 -3.38 -14.63
CA ILE A 171 1.54 -4.38 -14.24
C ILE A 171 2.16 -5.77 -14.31
N VAL A 172 1.99 -6.54 -13.24
CA VAL A 172 2.34 -7.96 -13.20
C VAL A 172 1.07 -8.77 -12.97
N PHE A 173 0.70 -9.58 -13.94
CA PHE A 173 -0.43 -10.49 -13.83
C PHE A 173 0.01 -11.83 -13.24
N VAL A 174 -0.53 -12.14 -12.05
CA VAL A 174 -0.25 -13.37 -11.32
C VAL A 174 -1.47 -14.28 -11.38
N HIS A 175 -1.30 -15.47 -11.97
CA HIS A 175 -2.33 -16.49 -12.07
C HIS A 175 -1.77 -17.84 -11.59
N GLN A 176 -2.54 -18.58 -10.76
CA GLN A 176 -2.13 -19.89 -10.19
C GLN A 176 -0.72 -19.90 -9.55
N GLY A 177 -0.33 -18.79 -8.90
CA GLY A 177 0.98 -18.67 -8.25
C GLY A 177 2.15 -18.40 -9.19
N GLN A 178 1.90 -18.16 -10.47
CA GLN A 178 2.92 -17.87 -11.47
C GLN A 178 2.74 -16.49 -12.09
N LYS A 179 3.85 -15.88 -12.53
CA LYS A 179 3.82 -14.68 -13.35
C LYS A 179 3.43 -15.07 -14.78
N TRP A 180 2.24 -14.70 -15.20
CA TRP A 180 1.70 -15.01 -16.52
C TRP A 180 1.95 -13.91 -17.54
N TRP A 181 1.99 -12.67 -17.09
CA TRP A 181 2.24 -11.52 -17.95
C TRP A 181 2.83 -10.36 -17.14
N GLU A 182 3.57 -9.50 -17.84
CA GLU A 182 4.18 -8.30 -17.29
C GLU A 182 4.26 -7.25 -18.41
N GLY A 183 3.91 -6.00 -18.10
CA GLY A 183 3.95 -4.89 -19.06
C GLY A 183 3.36 -3.60 -18.50
N SER A 184 3.19 -2.61 -19.35
CA SER A 184 2.55 -1.34 -18.99
C SER A 184 1.02 -1.41 -19.15
N SER A 185 0.31 -0.43 -18.57
CA SER A 185 -1.13 -0.29 -18.80
C SER A 185 -1.49 -0.05 -20.28
N HIS A 186 -0.59 0.54 -21.05
CA HIS A 186 -0.76 0.74 -22.50
C HIS A 186 -0.69 -0.57 -23.28
N ASP A 187 0.10 -1.54 -22.82
CA ASP A 187 0.28 -2.84 -23.47
C ASP A 187 -0.85 -3.83 -23.14
N LEU A 188 -1.66 -3.51 -22.13
CA LEU A 188 -2.67 -4.42 -21.60
C LEU A 188 -3.69 -4.86 -22.68
N ALA A 189 -4.15 -3.94 -23.53
CA ALA A 189 -5.13 -4.23 -24.58
C ALA A 189 -4.58 -5.17 -25.66
N GLU A 190 -3.29 -5.06 -25.98
CA GLU A 190 -2.63 -5.96 -26.92
C GLU A 190 -2.34 -7.33 -26.26
N ALA A 191 -1.92 -7.32 -25.00
CA ALA A 191 -1.69 -8.52 -24.22
C ALA A 191 -2.96 -9.39 -24.07
N GLN A 192 -4.13 -8.77 -23.92
CA GLN A 192 -5.42 -9.50 -23.87
C GLN A 192 -5.68 -10.34 -25.14
N LYS A 193 -5.26 -9.87 -26.32
CA LYS A 193 -5.46 -10.59 -27.58
C LYS A 193 -4.61 -11.88 -27.67
N SER A 194 -3.47 -11.89 -27.01
CA SER A 194 -2.51 -13.01 -27.05
C SER A 194 -2.53 -13.89 -25.80
N ASN A 195 -3.24 -13.48 -24.72
CA ASN A 195 -3.29 -14.20 -23.46
C ASN A 195 -4.75 -14.45 -23.03
N PRO A 196 -5.31 -15.65 -23.29
CA PRO A 196 -6.71 -15.98 -22.99
C PRO A 196 -7.08 -15.87 -21.51
N GLU A 197 -6.17 -16.20 -20.59
CA GLU A 197 -6.41 -16.11 -19.15
C GLU A 197 -6.47 -14.65 -18.68
N LEU A 198 -5.60 -13.80 -19.21
CA LEU A 198 -5.64 -12.37 -18.95
C LEU A 198 -6.91 -11.75 -19.52
N ASP A 199 -7.31 -12.13 -20.74
CA ASP A 199 -8.55 -11.66 -21.36
C ASP A 199 -9.79 -12.08 -20.57
N ALA A 200 -9.85 -13.35 -20.16
CA ALA A 200 -10.94 -13.87 -19.31
C ALA A 200 -11.01 -13.13 -17.98
N PHE A 201 -9.86 -12.89 -17.35
CA PHE A 201 -9.82 -12.15 -16.08
C PHE A 201 -10.28 -10.70 -16.23
N VAL A 202 -9.79 -10.01 -17.26
CA VAL A 202 -10.18 -8.61 -17.52
C VAL A 202 -11.69 -8.52 -17.81
N LYS A 203 -12.24 -9.40 -18.67
CA LYS A 203 -13.68 -9.42 -18.99
C LYS A 203 -14.56 -9.75 -17.78
N ALA A 204 -14.12 -10.62 -16.89
CA ALA A 204 -14.86 -10.95 -15.67
C ALA A 204 -14.86 -9.83 -14.61
N SER A 205 -13.99 -8.81 -14.78
CA SER A 205 -13.84 -7.70 -13.84
C SER A 205 -14.62 -6.44 -14.25
N PHE A 206 -15.43 -6.53 -15.30
CA PHE A 206 -16.37 -5.52 -15.80
C PHE A 206 -17.80 -6.10 -15.86
#